data_fd12bedbd45d9fc221a76d7023ffed2e
#
_entry.id   fd12bedbd45d9fc221a76d7023ffed2e
#
_cell.length_a   1.000
_cell.length_b   1.000
_cell.length_c   1.000
_cell.angle_alpha   90.00
_cell.angle_beta   90.00
_cell.angle_gamma   90.00
#
_symmetry.space_group_name_H-M   'P 1'
#
loop_
_entity.id
_entity.type
_entity.pdbx_description
1 polymer ?
#
loop_
_entity_poly.entity_id
_entity_poly.type
_entity_poly.pdbx_seq_one_letter_code
_entity_poly.pdbx_strand_id
1 'polypeptide(L)'
;RKREMLCGVMEQHLMPTLSAPWFYRSGSEKRETAIIGGGIASALLSLALLRRGWQVTLYCADDQPAQGASGNRQGALYPLLSKHDAAINRFFPTAFTFARRLYDALPVSFDHDWCGVTQLGWDEKSQQKITQMLSLALPAGLASALNAEEAEQAVGVTTRCGGITYPAGGWLCPEQLTRAVIALATEQGLQTRFCHTLTSLVAQESRWQLRFTSGETASHETVVLANGHQINRFDQTRPLPVYAVGG
;
A
#
# COMPACT_ATOMS: atom_id res chain seq x y z
N ARG A 1 11.13 -6.18 -30.34
CA ARG A 1 11.45 -4.76 -29.97
C ARG A 1 12.78 -4.78 -29.25
N LYS A 2 13.79 -4.06 -29.77
CA LYS A 2 15.05 -3.85 -29.05
C LYS A 2 14.73 -3.02 -27.80
N ARG A 3 15.16 -3.51 -26.64
CA ARG A 3 15.13 -2.72 -25.40
C ARG A 3 16.40 -1.88 -25.37
N GLU A 4 16.25 -0.58 -25.29
CA GLU A 4 17.37 0.32 -25.05
C GLU A 4 17.62 0.36 -23.54
N MET A 5 18.87 0.21 -23.14
CA MET A 5 19.31 0.30 -21.76
C MET A 5 20.33 1.42 -21.65
N LEU A 6 20.04 2.39 -20.82
CA LEU A 6 20.98 3.44 -20.46
C LEU A 6 21.84 2.98 -19.29
N CYS A 7 23.14 2.94 -19.50
CA CYS A 7 24.13 2.69 -18.45
C CYS A 7 24.94 3.94 -18.22
N GLY A 8 25.20 4.26 -16.95
CA GLY A 8 26.01 5.43 -16.58
C GLY A 8 26.71 5.20 -15.24
N VAL A 9 27.75 5.96 -15.00
CA VAL A 9 28.45 6.01 -13.71
C VAL A 9 27.89 7.23 -12.95
N MET A 10 27.51 7.03 -11.70
CA MET A 10 27.10 8.14 -10.83
C MET A 10 28.35 8.86 -10.30
N GLU A 11 28.56 10.08 -10.77
CA GLU A 11 29.56 10.98 -10.21
C GLU A 11 28.90 12.01 -9.29
N GLN A 12 29.55 12.33 -8.19
CA GLN A 12 28.98 13.16 -7.11
C GLN A 12 28.67 14.62 -7.50
N HIS A 13 29.11 15.10 -8.68
CA HIS A 13 29.05 16.52 -9.06
C HIS A 13 28.51 16.79 -10.46
N LEU A 14 27.90 15.83 -11.13
CA LEU A 14 27.25 16.10 -12.40
C LEU A 14 25.89 16.77 -12.15
N MET A 15 25.84 18.09 -12.32
CA MET A 15 24.57 18.79 -12.55
C MET A 15 23.95 18.21 -13.83
N PRO A 16 22.70 17.74 -13.80
CA PRO A 16 22.07 17.20 -14.99
C PRO A 16 21.95 18.32 -16.03
N THR A 17 22.71 18.20 -17.10
CA THR A 17 22.66 19.13 -18.26
C THR A 17 21.48 18.84 -19.18
N LEU A 18 20.71 17.78 -18.92
CA LEU A 18 19.53 17.41 -19.67
C LEU A 18 18.30 18.04 -19.05
N SER A 19 17.87 19.15 -19.61
CA SER A 19 16.51 19.66 -19.39
C SER A 19 15.50 18.91 -20.25
N ALA A 20 15.24 17.65 -19.94
CA ALA A 20 14.16 16.92 -20.58
C ALA A 20 12.84 17.34 -19.94
N PRO A 21 11.91 17.96 -20.68
CA PRO A 21 10.73 18.60 -20.09
C PRO A 21 9.74 17.63 -19.43
N TRP A 22 9.85 16.32 -19.66
CA TRP A 22 8.92 15.33 -19.13
C TRP A 22 9.47 14.42 -18.03
N PHE A 23 10.78 14.43 -17.77
CA PHE A 23 11.39 13.57 -16.76
C PHE A 23 11.96 14.30 -15.57
N TYR A 24 12.21 15.60 -15.72
CA TYR A 24 12.69 16.42 -14.64
C TYR A 24 11.53 16.89 -13.78
N ARG A 25 11.47 16.37 -12.58
CA ARG A 25 10.71 16.97 -11.49
C ARG A 25 11.71 17.61 -10.55
N SER A 26 11.63 18.92 -10.36
CA SER A 26 12.38 19.54 -9.27
C SER A 26 12.08 18.80 -7.97
N GLY A 27 13.12 18.39 -7.27
CA GLY A 27 12.95 17.81 -5.95
C GLY A 27 12.25 18.82 -5.04
N SER A 28 11.31 18.37 -4.22
CA SER A 28 10.78 19.24 -3.17
C SER A 28 11.91 19.55 -2.20
N GLU A 29 12.14 20.82 -1.91
CA GLU A 29 13.02 21.24 -0.81
C GLU A 29 12.36 20.93 0.55
N LYS A 30 11.05 20.77 0.56
CA LYS A 30 10.28 20.40 1.75
C LYS A 30 10.61 18.96 2.13
N ARG A 31 11.09 18.78 3.35
CA ARG A 31 11.48 17.47 3.89
C ARG A 31 10.86 17.20 5.27
N GLU A 32 9.76 17.87 5.56
CA GLU A 32 9.00 17.68 6.78
C GLU A 32 7.55 17.29 6.44
N THR A 33 7.03 16.27 7.09
CA THR A 33 5.67 15.79 6.82
C THR A 33 4.97 15.27 8.06
N ALA A 34 3.67 15.54 8.13
CA ALA A 34 2.75 14.82 9.00
C ALA A 34 2.07 13.67 8.22
N ILE A 35 1.98 12.51 8.83
CA ILE A 35 1.20 11.38 8.32
C ILE A 35 0.03 11.14 9.28
N ILE A 36 -1.19 11.15 8.76
CA ILE A 36 -2.42 10.96 9.52
C ILE A 36 -2.93 9.54 9.32
N GLY A 37 -2.87 8.73 10.38
CA GLY A 37 -3.32 7.33 10.39
C GLY A 37 -2.31 6.42 11.08
N GLY A 38 -2.79 5.28 11.60
CA GLY A 38 -1.98 4.28 12.32
C GLY A 38 -1.91 2.93 11.62
N GLY A 39 -2.26 2.86 10.32
CA GLY A 39 -2.31 1.60 9.57
C GLY A 39 -1.02 1.28 8.79
N ILE A 40 -1.04 0.17 8.06
CA ILE A 40 0.10 -0.34 7.28
C ILE A 40 0.63 0.69 6.26
N ALA A 41 -0.26 1.46 5.63
CA ALA A 41 0.13 2.50 4.68
C ALA A 41 0.95 3.60 5.37
N SER A 42 0.50 4.06 6.54
CA SER A 42 1.22 5.05 7.36
C SER A 42 2.58 4.55 7.80
N ALA A 43 2.65 3.32 8.27
CA ALA A 43 3.89 2.69 8.74
C ALA A 43 4.95 2.60 7.65
N LEU A 44 4.59 2.02 6.50
CA LEU A 44 5.52 1.83 5.37
C LEU A 44 5.94 3.16 4.75
N LEU A 45 5.02 4.11 4.64
CA LEU A 45 5.34 5.43 4.12
C LEU A 45 6.27 6.19 5.07
N SER A 46 6.04 6.13 6.38
CA SER A 46 6.91 6.74 7.40
C SER A 46 8.34 6.23 7.24
N LEU A 47 8.52 4.91 7.22
CA LEU A 47 9.84 4.30 7.04
C LEU A 47 10.49 4.70 5.71
N ALA A 48 9.72 4.73 4.62
CA ALA A 48 10.22 5.09 3.30
C ALA A 48 10.68 6.56 3.22
N LEU A 49 10.00 7.47 3.90
CA LEU A 49 10.35 8.89 3.94
C LEU A 49 11.56 9.15 4.85
N LEU A 50 11.62 8.51 6.03
CA LEU A 50 12.77 8.60 6.93
C LEU A 50 14.06 8.16 6.22
N ARG A 51 14.03 7.03 5.51
CA ARG A 51 15.16 6.53 4.71
C ARG A 51 15.59 7.48 3.58
N ARG A 52 14.74 8.46 3.23
CA ARG A 52 15.03 9.53 2.26
C ARG A 52 15.39 10.86 2.93
N GLY A 53 15.62 10.85 4.24
CA GLY A 53 16.03 12.03 5.01
C GLY A 53 14.90 13.01 5.32
N TRP A 54 13.64 12.55 5.31
CA TRP A 54 12.50 13.37 5.75
C TRP A 54 12.35 13.33 7.26
N GLN A 55 11.90 14.44 7.83
CA GLN A 55 11.36 14.49 9.19
C GLN A 55 9.89 14.09 9.15
N VAL A 56 9.53 13.07 9.89
CA VAL A 56 8.19 12.50 9.83
C VAL A 56 7.54 12.47 11.22
N THR A 57 6.35 13.05 11.31
CA THR A 57 5.48 12.93 12.48
C THR A 57 4.22 12.15 12.11
N LEU A 58 3.97 11.05 12.80
CA LEU A 58 2.77 10.22 12.62
C LEU A 58 1.76 10.55 13.71
N TYR A 59 0.55 10.91 13.30
CA TYR A 59 -0.59 11.14 14.18
C TYR A 59 -1.60 10.00 14.03
N CYS A 60 -1.88 9.29 15.09
CA CYS A 60 -2.85 8.21 15.14
C CYS A 60 -4.00 8.59 16.07
N ALA A 61 -5.23 8.37 15.64
CA ALA A 61 -6.41 8.63 16.46
C ALA A 61 -6.51 7.69 17.66
N ASP A 62 -6.02 6.46 17.50
CA ASP A 62 -6.05 5.42 18.52
C ASP A 62 -4.85 5.53 19.47
N ASP A 63 -4.90 4.82 20.58
CA ASP A 63 -3.83 4.74 21.59
C ASP A 63 -2.61 3.92 21.14
N GLN A 64 -2.77 3.15 20.07
CA GLN A 64 -1.73 2.32 19.48
C GLN A 64 -1.97 2.11 17.98
N PRO A 65 -0.96 1.70 17.20
CA PRO A 65 -1.14 1.45 15.78
C PRO A 65 -1.94 0.17 15.50
N ALA A 66 -2.44 0.07 14.25
CA ALA A 66 -3.14 -1.10 13.71
C ALA A 66 -4.50 -1.40 14.39
N GLN A 67 -5.26 -0.38 14.78
CA GLN A 67 -6.60 -0.56 15.37
C GLN A 67 -7.73 -0.58 14.32
N GLY A 68 -7.46 -0.19 13.08
CA GLY A 68 -8.42 -0.26 11.97
C GLY A 68 -8.26 -1.53 11.12
N ALA A 69 -8.44 -1.43 9.82
CA ALA A 69 -8.29 -2.55 8.87
C ALA A 69 -6.94 -3.28 8.95
N SER A 70 -5.88 -2.58 9.36
CA SER A 70 -4.56 -3.18 9.62
C SER A 70 -4.47 -3.97 10.93
N GLY A 71 -5.52 -4.00 11.74
CA GLY A 71 -5.59 -4.78 12.97
C GLY A 71 -5.96 -6.26 12.77
N ASN A 72 -6.23 -6.68 11.54
CA ASN A 72 -6.53 -8.06 11.22
C ASN A 72 -5.32 -8.97 11.51
N ARG A 73 -5.61 -10.15 12.04
CA ARG A 73 -4.57 -11.16 12.30
C ARG A 73 -4.09 -11.86 11.03
N GLN A 74 -4.92 -11.86 9.99
CA GLN A 74 -4.60 -12.49 8.71
C GLN A 74 -5.23 -11.69 7.57
N GLY A 75 -4.43 -11.36 6.56
CA GLY A 75 -4.87 -10.72 5.34
C GLY A 75 -4.27 -11.41 4.13
N ALA A 76 -5.08 -11.74 3.13
CA ALA A 76 -4.59 -12.29 1.88
C ALA A 76 -3.91 -11.21 1.04
N LEU A 77 -2.76 -11.55 0.48
CA LEU A 77 -2.01 -10.71 -0.45
C LEU A 77 -1.99 -11.32 -1.84
N TYR A 78 -2.68 -10.69 -2.76
CA TYR A 78 -2.71 -11.07 -4.18
C TYR A 78 -3.08 -9.84 -5.03
N PRO A 79 -2.79 -9.82 -6.34
CA PRO A 79 -3.11 -8.65 -7.18
C PRO A 79 -4.62 -8.53 -7.40
N LEU A 80 -5.17 -7.34 -7.19
CA LEU A 80 -6.53 -7.04 -7.61
C LEU A 80 -6.59 -6.94 -9.13
N LEU A 81 -7.47 -7.70 -9.74
CA LEU A 81 -7.73 -7.69 -11.18
C LEU A 81 -9.17 -7.27 -11.48
N SER A 82 -9.35 -6.53 -12.55
CA SER A 82 -10.66 -6.06 -13.01
C SER A 82 -10.84 -6.32 -14.49
N LYS A 83 -12.02 -6.80 -14.87
CA LYS A 83 -12.38 -6.98 -16.28
C LYS A 83 -12.59 -5.68 -17.06
N HIS A 84 -12.92 -4.60 -16.35
CA HIS A 84 -13.38 -3.34 -16.94
C HIS A 84 -12.41 -2.18 -16.76
N ASP A 85 -11.45 -2.31 -15.83
CA ASP A 85 -10.58 -1.20 -15.46
C ASP A 85 -9.12 -1.47 -15.80
N ALA A 86 -8.69 -0.89 -16.93
CA ALA A 86 -7.31 -0.98 -17.37
C ALA A 86 -6.31 -0.30 -16.42
N ALA A 87 -6.74 0.70 -15.64
CA ALA A 87 -5.89 1.37 -14.66
C ALA A 87 -5.61 0.44 -13.48
N ILE A 88 -6.63 -0.26 -12.98
CA ILE A 88 -6.50 -1.31 -11.96
C ILE A 88 -5.50 -2.37 -12.40
N ASN A 89 -5.67 -2.91 -13.62
CA ASN A 89 -4.82 -3.98 -14.14
C ASN A 89 -3.37 -3.55 -14.42
N ARG A 90 -3.10 -2.25 -14.57
CA ARG A 90 -1.72 -1.73 -14.67
C ARG A 90 -1.11 -1.45 -13.31
N PHE A 91 -1.90 -1.00 -12.35
CA PHE A 91 -1.41 -0.59 -11.04
C PHE A 91 -1.21 -1.78 -10.09
N PHE A 92 -2.24 -2.58 -9.87
CA PHE A 92 -2.22 -3.60 -8.82
C PHE A 92 -1.22 -4.74 -9.02
N PRO A 93 -0.99 -5.29 -10.24
CA PRO A 93 0.06 -6.28 -10.43
C PRO A 93 1.46 -5.73 -10.09
N THR A 94 1.72 -4.48 -10.45
CA THR A 94 2.99 -3.80 -10.11
C THR A 94 3.08 -3.53 -8.62
N ALA A 95 2.01 -3.03 -8.00
CA ALA A 95 1.95 -2.78 -6.56
C ALA A 95 2.13 -4.08 -5.75
N PHE A 96 1.51 -5.17 -6.20
CA PHE A 96 1.64 -6.49 -5.58
C PHE A 96 3.08 -7.00 -5.62
N THR A 97 3.72 -6.97 -6.79
CA THR A 97 5.12 -7.43 -6.90
C THR A 97 6.08 -6.52 -6.13
N PHE A 98 5.81 -5.24 -6.04
CA PHE A 98 6.55 -4.31 -5.19
C PHE A 98 6.36 -4.64 -3.71
N ALA A 99 5.11 -4.84 -3.26
CA ALA A 99 4.80 -5.18 -1.87
C ALA A 99 5.50 -6.47 -1.42
N ARG A 100 5.45 -7.53 -2.26
CA ARG A 100 6.16 -8.78 -1.98
C ARG A 100 7.65 -8.58 -1.74
N ARG A 101 8.33 -7.88 -2.64
CA ARG A 101 9.77 -7.60 -2.50
C ARG A 101 10.07 -6.73 -1.29
N LEU A 102 9.22 -5.75 -1.02
CA LEU A 102 9.36 -4.87 0.12
C LEU A 102 9.26 -5.66 1.42
N TYR A 103 8.24 -6.50 1.57
CA TYR A 103 8.02 -7.29 2.78
C TYR A 103 9.15 -8.28 3.04
N ASP A 104 9.64 -8.96 1.99
CA ASP A 104 10.79 -9.87 2.10
C ASP A 104 12.09 -9.15 2.48
N ALA A 105 12.24 -7.88 2.11
CA ALA A 105 13.45 -7.07 2.39
C ALA A 105 13.39 -6.32 3.72
N LEU A 106 12.25 -6.29 4.40
CA LEU A 106 12.13 -5.61 5.70
C LEU A 106 12.85 -6.39 6.79
N PRO A 107 13.71 -5.76 7.60
CA PRO A 107 14.40 -6.40 8.72
C PRO A 107 13.47 -6.47 9.95
N VAL A 108 12.26 -6.98 9.79
CA VAL A 108 11.25 -7.12 10.85
C VAL A 108 10.60 -8.51 10.78
N SER A 109 10.15 -9.01 11.92
CA SER A 109 9.44 -10.28 12.00
C SER A 109 7.93 -10.05 12.06
N PHE A 110 7.18 -10.82 11.29
CA PHE A 110 5.72 -10.90 11.31
C PHE A 110 5.27 -12.23 10.72
N ASP A 111 4.13 -12.72 11.15
CA ASP A 111 3.58 -13.97 10.65
C ASP A 111 3.11 -13.81 9.22
N HIS A 112 3.59 -14.65 8.34
CA HIS A 112 3.18 -14.71 6.93
C HIS A 112 3.54 -16.05 6.32
N ASP A 113 2.84 -16.40 5.24
CA ASP A 113 3.23 -17.51 4.38
C ASP A 113 2.85 -17.17 2.92
N TRP A 114 3.82 -17.31 2.04
CA TRP A 114 3.66 -17.07 0.62
C TRP A 114 3.27 -18.38 -0.09
N CYS A 115 2.25 -19.03 0.41
CA CYS A 115 1.72 -20.32 -0.04
C CYS A 115 0.86 -20.25 -1.32
N GLY A 116 0.79 -19.09 -1.95
CA GLY A 116 -0.15 -18.83 -3.03
C GLY A 116 -1.53 -18.42 -2.53
N VAL A 117 -2.35 -17.92 -3.45
CA VAL A 117 -3.77 -17.63 -3.22
C VAL A 117 -4.58 -18.19 -4.37
N THR A 118 -5.64 -18.94 -4.06
CA THR A 118 -6.56 -19.50 -5.05
C THR A 118 -7.96 -18.91 -4.86
N GLN A 119 -8.50 -18.33 -5.92
CA GLN A 119 -9.90 -17.92 -5.98
C GLN A 119 -10.70 -18.96 -6.76
N LEU A 120 -11.73 -19.50 -6.12
CA LEU A 120 -12.55 -20.56 -6.70
C LEU A 120 -13.75 -20.00 -7.47
N GLY A 121 -14.06 -20.62 -8.59
CA GLY A 121 -15.27 -20.36 -9.38
C GLY A 121 -16.45 -21.19 -8.87
N TRP A 122 -16.87 -20.98 -7.62
CA TRP A 122 -17.86 -21.78 -6.93
C TRP A 122 -19.30 -21.55 -7.41
N ASP A 123 -19.56 -20.42 -8.06
CA ASP A 123 -20.83 -20.09 -8.72
C ASP A 123 -20.61 -19.53 -10.13
N GLU A 124 -21.67 -19.39 -10.88
CA GLU A 124 -21.62 -18.88 -12.26
C GLU A 124 -21.02 -17.47 -12.35
N LYS A 125 -21.33 -16.59 -11.40
CA LYS A 125 -20.81 -15.21 -11.33
C LYS A 125 -19.30 -15.21 -11.09
N SER A 126 -18.82 -16.03 -10.17
CA SER A 126 -17.40 -16.18 -9.87
C SER A 126 -16.65 -16.79 -11.05
N GLN A 127 -17.21 -17.79 -11.72
CA GLN A 127 -16.64 -18.39 -12.93
C GLN A 127 -16.50 -17.38 -14.06
N GLN A 128 -17.56 -16.61 -14.33
CA GLN A 128 -17.53 -15.55 -15.34
C GLN A 128 -16.48 -14.49 -15.01
N LYS A 129 -16.37 -14.08 -13.74
CA LYS A 129 -15.35 -13.12 -13.28
C LYS A 129 -13.94 -13.67 -13.51
N ILE A 130 -13.68 -14.92 -13.14
CA ILE A 130 -12.38 -15.60 -13.32
C ILE A 130 -12.03 -15.71 -14.81
N THR A 131 -12.95 -16.14 -15.65
CA THR A 131 -12.75 -16.23 -17.11
C THR A 131 -12.34 -14.86 -17.69
N GLN A 132 -12.97 -13.80 -17.25
CA GLN A 132 -12.65 -12.45 -17.70
C GLN A 132 -11.26 -11.97 -17.19
N MET A 133 -10.88 -12.31 -15.97
CA MET A 133 -9.53 -12.00 -15.46
C MET A 133 -8.46 -12.78 -16.23
N LEU A 134 -8.69 -14.04 -16.55
CA LEU A 134 -7.77 -14.87 -17.33
C LEU A 134 -7.60 -14.40 -18.78
N SER A 135 -8.63 -13.73 -19.35
CA SER A 135 -8.52 -13.13 -20.70
C SER A 135 -7.52 -11.97 -20.78
N LEU A 136 -7.05 -11.44 -19.64
CA LEU A 136 -6.00 -10.41 -19.61
C LEU A 136 -4.60 -10.92 -20.02
N ALA A 137 -4.45 -12.20 -20.31
CA ALA A 137 -3.19 -12.83 -20.73
C ALA A 137 -2.00 -12.47 -19.82
N LEU A 138 -2.20 -12.60 -18.52
CA LEU A 138 -1.20 -12.30 -17.49
C LEU A 138 -0.08 -13.35 -17.53
N PRO A 139 1.16 -12.98 -17.11
CA PRO A 139 2.22 -13.96 -16.93
C PRO A 139 1.81 -15.06 -15.96
N ALA A 140 2.11 -16.33 -16.26
CA ALA A 140 1.75 -17.47 -15.41
C ALA A 140 2.30 -17.38 -13.97
N GLY A 141 3.46 -16.74 -13.78
CA GLY A 141 4.00 -16.46 -12.45
C GLY A 141 3.20 -15.42 -11.65
N LEU A 142 2.31 -14.67 -12.30
CA LEU A 142 1.42 -13.72 -11.64
C LEU A 142 0.05 -14.33 -11.39
N ALA A 143 -0.55 -14.95 -12.39
CA ALA A 143 -1.85 -15.60 -12.29
C ALA A 143 -2.01 -16.66 -13.37
N SER A 144 -2.61 -17.81 -13.04
CA SER A 144 -2.92 -18.88 -13.97
C SER A 144 -4.26 -19.55 -13.65
N ALA A 145 -4.87 -20.17 -14.67
CA ALA A 145 -6.08 -20.96 -14.49
C ALA A 145 -5.76 -22.27 -13.76
N LEU A 146 -6.71 -22.75 -12.97
CA LEU A 146 -6.73 -24.09 -12.41
C LEU A 146 -8.04 -24.79 -12.84
N ASN A 147 -7.95 -26.04 -13.31
CA ASN A 147 -9.12 -26.90 -13.41
C ASN A 147 -9.57 -27.37 -12.02
N ALA A 148 -10.64 -28.17 -11.92
CA ALA A 148 -11.19 -28.60 -10.63
C ALA A 148 -10.20 -29.45 -9.83
N GLU A 149 -9.52 -30.38 -10.47
CA GLU A 149 -8.53 -31.27 -9.84
C GLU A 149 -7.31 -30.49 -9.34
N GLU A 150 -6.78 -29.59 -10.15
CA GLU A 150 -5.67 -28.71 -9.77
C GLU A 150 -6.06 -27.76 -8.62
N ALA A 151 -7.29 -27.26 -8.62
CA ALA A 151 -7.79 -26.41 -7.53
C ALA A 151 -7.92 -27.20 -6.22
N GLU A 152 -8.43 -28.44 -6.25
CA GLU A 152 -8.51 -29.33 -5.09
C GLU A 152 -7.12 -29.64 -4.54
N GLN A 153 -6.15 -29.90 -5.40
CA GLN A 153 -4.77 -30.11 -4.97
C GLN A 153 -4.17 -28.84 -4.32
N ALA A 154 -4.44 -27.67 -4.91
CA ALA A 154 -3.90 -26.40 -4.41
C ALA A 154 -4.46 -26.01 -3.04
N VAL A 155 -5.75 -26.28 -2.77
CA VAL A 155 -6.41 -25.89 -1.51
C VAL A 155 -6.52 -27.00 -0.48
N GLY A 156 -6.25 -28.25 -0.87
CA GLY A 156 -6.26 -29.41 0.03
C GLY A 156 -7.65 -29.90 0.44
N VAL A 157 -8.71 -29.45 -0.23
CA VAL A 157 -10.10 -29.86 0.03
C VAL A 157 -10.86 -30.01 -1.28
N THR A 158 -11.89 -30.87 -1.31
CA THR A 158 -12.74 -31.08 -2.48
C THR A 158 -13.54 -29.83 -2.81
N THR A 159 -13.27 -29.22 -3.96
CA THR A 159 -13.90 -27.95 -4.39
C THR A 159 -14.94 -28.15 -5.49
N ARG A 160 -14.78 -29.20 -6.32
CA ARG A 160 -15.60 -29.51 -7.50
C ARG A 160 -15.66 -28.37 -8.55
N CYS A 161 -14.81 -27.38 -8.43
CA CYS A 161 -14.74 -26.25 -9.35
C CYS A 161 -13.30 -25.83 -9.58
N GLY A 162 -13.02 -25.29 -10.75
CA GLY A 162 -11.75 -24.67 -11.08
C GLY A 162 -11.65 -23.24 -10.50
N GLY A 163 -10.56 -22.57 -10.82
CA GLY A 163 -10.29 -21.26 -10.30
C GLY A 163 -9.18 -20.51 -11.01
N ILE A 164 -8.71 -19.46 -10.34
CA ILE A 164 -7.49 -18.75 -10.69
C ILE A 164 -6.54 -18.78 -9.49
N THR A 165 -5.28 -19.08 -9.73
CA THR A 165 -4.24 -19.04 -8.70
C THR A 165 -3.26 -17.91 -8.92
N TYR A 166 -2.76 -17.37 -7.81
CA TYR A 166 -1.71 -16.36 -7.74
C TYR A 166 -0.51 -16.97 -6.98
N PRO A 167 0.43 -17.61 -7.69
CA PRO A 167 1.49 -18.41 -7.07
C PRO A 167 2.41 -17.62 -6.11
N ALA A 168 2.64 -16.35 -6.43
CA ALA A 168 3.45 -15.45 -5.59
C ALA A 168 2.64 -14.79 -4.46
N GLY A 169 1.35 -15.08 -4.35
CA GLY A 169 0.48 -14.58 -3.28
C GLY A 169 0.66 -15.35 -1.98
N GLY A 170 -0.16 -15.03 -1.02
CA GLY A 170 -0.17 -15.68 0.28
C GLY A 170 -0.95 -14.87 1.31
N TRP A 171 -0.61 -15.05 2.55
CA TRP A 171 -1.20 -14.28 3.64
C TRP A 171 -0.12 -13.67 4.54
N LEU A 172 -0.47 -12.66 5.27
CA LEU A 172 0.35 -12.04 6.31
C LEU A 172 -0.53 -11.54 7.46
N CYS A 173 0.10 -11.33 8.63
CA CYS A 173 -0.52 -10.63 9.75
C CYS A 173 -0.26 -9.12 9.63
N PRO A 174 -1.22 -8.32 9.13
CA PRO A 174 -0.99 -6.89 8.93
C PRO A 174 -0.83 -6.13 10.25
N GLU A 175 -1.41 -6.61 11.35
CA GLU A 175 -1.20 -6.03 12.68
C GLU A 175 0.27 -6.09 13.09
N GLN A 176 0.86 -7.29 13.05
CA GLN A 176 2.26 -7.49 13.42
C GLN A 176 3.19 -6.70 12.52
N LEU A 177 2.99 -6.76 11.20
CA LEU A 177 3.79 -6.00 10.23
C LEU A 177 3.72 -4.50 10.51
N THR A 178 2.51 -3.94 10.73
CA THR A 178 2.33 -2.51 10.99
C THR A 178 3.07 -2.08 12.25
N ARG A 179 2.92 -2.83 13.35
CA ARG A 179 3.59 -2.54 14.62
C ARG A 179 5.11 -2.63 14.52
N ALA A 180 5.61 -3.68 13.88
CA ALA A 180 7.03 -3.89 13.69
C ALA A 180 7.68 -2.80 12.83
N VAL A 181 7.00 -2.37 11.76
CA VAL A 181 7.49 -1.29 10.89
C VAL A 181 7.47 0.07 11.61
N ILE A 182 6.44 0.36 12.43
CA ILE A 182 6.42 1.60 13.22
C ILE A 182 7.52 1.59 14.27
N ALA A 183 7.77 0.46 14.94
CA ALA A 183 8.88 0.33 15.89
C ALA A 183 10.22 0.61 15.19
N LEU A 184 10.49 -0.05 14.07
CA LEU A 184 11.67 0.19 13.26
C LEU A 184 11.80 1.65 12.79
N ALA A 185 10.71 2.27 12.37
CA ALA A 185 10.69 3.66 11.96
C ALA A 185 10.97 4.60 13.15
N THR A 186 10.49 4.27 14.34
CA THR A 186 10.75 5.05 15.57
C THR A 186 12.25 5.02 15.94
N GLU A 187 12.90 3.87 15.80
CA GLU A 187 14.36 3.77 15.94
C GLU A 187 15.11 4.64 14.91
N GLN A 188 14.51 4.90 13.75
CA GLN A 188 15.06 5.75 12.69
C GLN A 188 14.59 7.22 12.77
N GLY A 189 13.93 7.61 13.86
CA GLY A 189 13.57 9.00 14.15
C GLY A 189 12.12 9.38 13.84
N LEU A 190 11.21 8.40 13.63
CA LEU A 190 9.78 8.70 13.54
C LEU A 190 9.27 9.28 14.86
N GLN A 191 8.62 10.44 14.79
CA GLN A 191 7.86 10.98 15.91
C GLN A 191 6.43 10.44 15.86
N THR A 192 5.97 9.77 16.90
CA THR A 192 4.61 9.24 17.01
C THR A 192 3.78 10.04 17.99
N ARG A 193 2.53 10.32 17.62
CA ARG A 193 1.51 10.99 18.42
C ARG A 193 0.25 10.14 18.41
N PHE A 194 0.03 9.35 19.44
CA PHE A 194 -1.19 8.55 19.64
C PHE A 194 -2.27 9.34 20.35
N CYS A 195 -3.52 8.89 20.27
CA CYS A 195 -4.70 9.60 20.78
C CYS A 195 -4.89 10.99 20.14
N HIS A 196 -4.44 11.18 18.92
CA HIS A 196 -4.50 12.45 18.17
C HIS A 196 -5.45 12.32 16.97
N THR A 197 -6.74 12.45 17.23
CA THR A 197 -7.76 12.46 16.16
C THR A 197 -7.78 13.81 15.46
N LEU A 198 -7.39 13.84 14.20
CA LEU A 198 -7.45 15.04 13.36
C LEU A 198 -8.92 15.43 13.10
N THR A 199 -9.29 16.67 13.39
CA THR A 199 -10.63 17.22 13.14
C THR A 199 -10.69 18.12 11.92
N SER A 200 -9.63 18.88 11.66
CA SER A 200 -9.53 19.74 10.48
C SER A 200 -8.10 20.00 10.09
N LEU A 201 -7.89 20.29 8.80
CA LEU A 201 -6.64 20.77 8.26
C LEU A 201 -6.94 21.96 7.32
N VAL A 202 -6.13 22.99 7.43
CA VAL A 202 -6.29 24.22 6.64
C VAL A 202 -4.94 24.63 6.09
N ALA A 203 -4.89 24.93 4.79
CA ALA A 203 -3.69 25.52 4.18
C ALA A 203 -3.55 26.96 4.67
N GLN A 204 -2.39 27.29 5.19
CA GLN A 204 -2.04 28.63 5.63
C GLN A 204 -0.65 28.97 5.12
N GLU A 205 -0.59 29.92 4.20
CA GLU A 205 0.66 30.28 3.47
C GLU A 205 1.30 29.04 2.82
N SER A 206 2.49 28.63 3.28
CA SER A 206 3.25 27.49 2.77
C SER A 206 3.10 26.23 3.62
N ARG A 207 2.29 26.27 4.67
CA ARG A 207 2.15 25.17 5.65
C ARG A 207 0.68 24.76 5.82
N TRP A 208 0.49 23.59 6.40
CA TRP A 208 -0.81 23.06 6.81
C TRP A 208 -0.97 23.20 8.31
N GLN A 209 -2.05 23.83 8.75
CA GLN A 209 -2.46 23.88 10.15
C GLN A 209 -3.40 22.71 10.43
N LEU A 210 -3.01 21.86 11.36
CA LEU A 210 -3.76 20.72 11.84
C LEU A 210 -4.43 21.06 13.16
N ARG A 211 -5.67 20.62 13.37
CA ARG A 211 -6.37 20.74 14.64
C ARG A 211 -6.87 19.37 15.08
N PHE A 212 -6.64 19.02 16.33
CA PHE A 212 -7.02 17.75 16.92
C PHE A 212 -8.19 17.88 17.89
N THR A 213 -8.85 16.76 18.21
CA THR A 213 -9.97 16.70 19.17
C THR A 213 -9.59 17.20 20.57
N SER A 214 -8.33 17.07 20.96
CA SER A 214 -7.78 17.59 22.22
C SER A 214 -7.75 19.12 22.30
N GLY A 215 -7.97 19.82 21.18
CA GLY A 215 -7.74 21.26 21.05
C GLY A 215 -6.29 21.62 20.67
N GLU A 216 -5.38 20.67 20.68
CA GLU A 216 -4.00 20.84 20.22
C GLU A 216 -3.97 21.19 18.72
N THR A 217 -2.97 21.97 18.34
CA THR A 217 -2.72 22.34 16.94
C THR A 217 -1.27 22.03 16.56
N ALA A 218 -1.03 21.68 15.31
CA ALA A 218 0.29 21.47 14.76
C ALA A 218 0.41 22.09 13.35
N SER A 219 1.61 22.45 12.96
CA SER A 219 1.89 23.05 11.66
C SER A 219 2.95 22.23 10.92
N HIS A 220 2.62 21.81 9.69
CA HIS A 220 3.51 20.98 8.86
C HIS A 220 3.59 21.49 7.42
N GLU A 221 4.74 21.31 6.77
CA GLU A 221 4.92 21.69 5.36
C GLU A 221 4.14 20.79 4.41
N THR A 222 4.04 19.50 4.75
CA THR A 222 3.34 18.50 3.97
C THR A 222 2.46 17.66 4.89
N VAL A 223 1.29 17.27 4.42
CA VAL A 223 0.40 16.36 5.13
C VAL A 223 0.00 15.22 4.21
N VAL A 224 0.12 14.00 4.72
CA VAL A 224 -0.37 12.79 4.05
C VAL A 224 -1.54 12.22 4.85
N LEU A 225 -2.68 12.12 4.21
CA LEU A 225 -3.85 11.48 4.78
C LEU A 225 -3.82 9.99 4.44
N ALA A 226 -3.53 9.15 5.43
CA ALA A 226 -3.46 7.69 5.32
C ALA A 226 -4.41 7.02 6.34
N ASN A 227 -5.57 7.66 6.57
CA ASN A 227 -6.57 7.32 7.57
C ASN A 227 -7.67 6.37 7.04
N GLY A 228 -7.37 5.62 5.98
CA GLY A 228 -8.22 4.57 5.42
C GLY A 228 -9.60 5.09 4.99
N HIS A 229 -10.66 4.38 5.36
CA HIS A 229 -12.04 4.72 4.98
C HIS A 229 -12.52 6.09 5.50
N GLN A 230 -11.80 6.68 6.43
CA GLN A 230 -12.12 8.01 6.99
C GLN A 230 -11.57 9.17 6.15
N ILE A 231 -10.98 8.88 4.99
CA ILE A 231 -10.33 9.87 4.11
C ILE A 231 -11.26 11.02 3.74
N ASN A 232 -12.55 10.78 3.52
CA ASN A 232 -13.53 11.78 3.10
C ASN A 232 -14.17 12.58 4.24
N ARG A 233 -13.63 12.50 5.48
CA ARG A 233 -14.06 13.36 6.59
C ARG A 233 -13.62 14.82 6.45
N PHE A 234 -12.61 15.09 5.62
CA PHE A 234 -12.05 16.42 5.45
C PHE A 234 -12.58 17.10 4.18
N ASP A 235 -12.73 18.41 4.21
CA ASP A 235 -13.25 19.19 3.07
C ASP A 235 -12.41 18.96 1.80
N GLN A 236 -11.09 18.82 1.96
CA GLN A 236 -10.15 18.59 0.86
C GLN A 236 -10.34 17.24 0.16
N THR A 237 -10.88 16.27 0.86
CA THR A 237 -11.00 14.88 0.36
C THR A 237 -12.43 14.37 0.33
N ARG A 238 -13.40 15.17 0.78
CA ARG A 238 -14.84 14.83 0.75
C ARG A 238 -15.35 14.37 -0.62
N PRO A 239 -14.91 14.95 -1.75
CA PRO A 239 -15.38 14.52 -3.07
C PRO A 239 -14.81 13.17 -3.54
N LEU A 240 -13.85 12.56 -2.81
CA LEU A 240 -13.29 11.28 -3.21
C LEU A 240 -14.35 10.17 -3.09
N PRO A 241 -14.54 9.33 -4.12
CA PRO A 241 -15.52 8.25 -4.12
C PRO A 241 -15.02 7.04 -3.31
N VAL A 242 -14.82 7.23 -2.00
CA VAL A 242 -14.38 6.19 -1.09
C VAL A 242 -15.53 5.72 -0.23
N TYR A 243 -15.75 4.40 -0.20
CA TYR A 243 -16.78 3.75 0.60
C TYR A 243 -16.12 2.81 1.62
N ALA A 244 -16.64 2.81 2.84
CA ALA A 244 -16.27 1.84 3.84
C ALA A 244 -16.87 0.48 3.47
N VAL A 245 -16.02 -0.55 3.39
CA VAL A 245 -16.44 -1.94 3.21
C VAL A 245 -16.05 -2.68 4.46
N GLY A 246 -17.04 -3.28 5.14
CA GLY A 246 -16.77 -4.19 6.25
C GLY A 246 -16.15 -5.49 5.74
N GLY A 247 -15.18 -6.01 6.47
CA GLY A 247 -14.60 -7.33 6.29
C GLY A 247 -15.13 -8.30 7.34
#